data_5275156e894e331e59261749a46ce602
#
_entry.id   5275156e894e331e59261749a46ce602
#
_cell.length_a   1.000
_cell.length_b   1.000
_cell.length_c   1.000
_cell.angle_alpha   90.00
_cell.angle_beta   90.00
_cell.angle_gamma   90.00
#
_symmetry.space_group_name_H-M   'P 1'
#
loop_
_entity.id
_entity.type
_entity.pdbx_description
1 polymer ?
#
loop_
_entity_poly.entity_id
_entity_poly.type
_entity_poly.pdbx_seq_one_letter_code
_entity_poly.pdbx_strand_id
1 'polypeptide(L)'
;MFSYNDLDVHRLMVGDRVRTLSFERSIRSTVKKGDVVLDVGAGSGILSLIAAQVGAARVYAVERAPEAARLARRLIAENGFGDVIQVLPMDMENVRIPEQVDVLISEWLGVYGVDENMLAPVLLARDRCLKPGGAMIPAVVTAFLAPVQHPAAEQALEFRQRPYGLDLSALAPYSPHEAVWLKEPVSVDALRAEPAPLWVSDCASMPAEEAHSPYAAELSFRLTGAGVNGFAAWFEARMPGEEPLSNAPGTPAMHWGQFLFPVSNARDFAGGEVLEVGFHNVPASLQGSHHIWATRGKDGSLEVHDTRRHPDAGRKVPWRAYAG
;
A
#
# COMPACT_ATOMS: atom_id res chain seq x y z
N MET A 1 9.22 -6.01 11.10
CA MET A 1 8.98 -6.26 9.67
C MET A 1 8.31 -7.62 9.58
N PHE A 2 7.08 -7.66 9.09
CA PHE A 2 6.35 -8.92 8.92
C PHE A 2 6.99 -9.72 7.77
N SER A 3 7.09 -11.03 7.94
CA SER A 3 7.59 -11.92 6.90
C SER A 3 6.43 -12.74 6.34
N TYR A 4 6.21 -12.71 5.03
CA TYR A 4 5.20 -13.57 4.38
C TYR A 4 5.53 -15.08 4.45
N ASN A 5 6.69 -15.44 5.01
CA ASN A 5 6.96 -16.83 5.43
C ASN A 5 6.30 -17.19 6.78
N ASP A 6 5.81 -16.19 7.52
CA ASP A 6 5.14 -16.39 8.80
C ASP A 6 3.65 -16.67 8.58
N LEU A 7 3.20 -17.85 8.99
CA LEU A 7 1.80 -18.28 8.84
C LEU A 7 0.82 -17.43 9.68
N ASP A 8 1.29 -16.77 10.74
CA ASP A 8 0.45 -15.86 11.53
C ASP A 8 0.07 -14.62 10.74
N VAL A 9 0.94 -14.16 9.82
CA VAL A 9 0.62 -13.06 8.89
C VAL A 9 -0.53 -13.48 7.95
N HIS A 10 -0.47 -14.69 7.38
CA HIS A 10 -1.56 -15.22 6.55
C HIS A 10 -2.87 -15.37 7.34
N ARG A 11 -2.80 -15.81 8.60
CA ARG A 11 -3.98 -15.87 9.48
C ARG A 11 -4.59 -14.50 9.72
N LEU A 12 -3.75 -13.48 9.94
CA LEU A 12 -4.19 -12.10 10.12
C LEU A 12 -4.90 -11.59 8.86
N MET A 13 -4.29 -11.76 7.69
CA MET A 13 -4.85 -11.32 6.41
C MET A 13 -6.17 -12.02 6.05
N VAL A 14 -6.26 -13.35 6.24
CA VAL A 14 -7.50 -14.10 6.02
C VAL A 14 -8.59 -13.69 7.00
N GLY A 15 -8.19 -13.40 8.26
CA GLY A 15 -9.09 -12.95 9.32
C GLY A 15 -9.60 -11.51 9.17
N ASP A 16 -8.97 -10.70 8.32
CA ASP A 16 -9.47 -9.37 7.96
C ASP A 16 -10.70 -9.52 7.06
N ARG A 17 -11.86 -9.44 7.71
CA ARG A 17 -13.16 -9.67 7.05
C ARG A 17 -13.48 -8.60 6.00
N VAL A 18 -13.09 -7.33 6.24
CA VAL A 18 -13.36 -6.23 5.29
C VAL A 18 -12.62 -6.51 3.99
N ARG A 19 -11.32 -6.78 4.08
CA ARG A 19 -10.46 -7.16 2.95
C ARG A 19 -10.97 -8.42 2.24
N THR A 20 -11.09 -9.52 2.96
CA THR A 20 -11.38 -10.84 2.38
C THR A 20 -12.76 -10.87 1.71
N LEU A 21 -13.79 -10.27 2.34
CA LEU A 21 -15.13 -10.21 1.75
C LEU A 21 -15.21 -9.26 0.55
N SER A 22 -14.42 -8.18 0.50
CA SER A 22 -14.35 -7.32 -0.69
C SER A 22 -13.78 -8.09 -1.88
N PHE A 23 -12.66 -8.80 -1.69
CA PHE A 23 -12.11 -9.67 -2.73
C PHE A 23 -13.07 -10.78 -3.12
N GLU A 24 -13.71 -11.46 -2.16
CA GLU A 24 -14.69 -12.51 -2.45
C GLU A 24 -15.82 -11.99 -3.36
N ARG A 25 -16.43 -10.87 -3.00
CA ARG A 25 -17.53 -10.30 -3.81
C ARG A 25 -17.05 -9.92 -5.21
N SER A 26 -15.89 -9.29 -5.32
CA SER A 26 -15.31 -8.92 -6.62
C SER A 26 -14.97 -10.15 -7.48
N ILE A 27 -14.44 -11.20 -6.89
CA ILE A 27 -14.21 -12.47 -7.60
C ILE A 27 -15.54 -13.07 -8.07
N ARG A 28 -16.58 -13.10 -7.22
CA ARG A 28 -17.90 -13.64 -7.57
C ARG A 28 -18.60 -12.85 -8.67
N SER A 29 -18.37 -11.53 -8.75
CA SER A 29 -18.95 -10.69 -9.80
C SER A 29 -18.19 -10.77 -11.12
N THR A 30 -16.90 -11.07 -11.08
CA THR A 30 -15.99 -11.01 -12.24
C THR A 30 -15.75 -12.37 -12.87
N VAL A 31 -15.40 -13.38 -12.07
CA VAL A 31 -15.10 -14.74 -12.55
C VAL A 31 -16.37 -15.44 -13.01
N LYS A 32 -16.33 -16.01 -14.20
CA LYS A 32 -17.43 -16.77 -14.80
C LYS A 32 -17.12 -18.26 -14.78
N LYS A 33 -18.18 -19.07 -14.85
CA LYS A 33 -18.01 -20.51 -15.00
C LYS A 33 -17.24 -20.82 -16.27
N GLY A 34 -16.16 -21.57 -16.11
CA GLY A 34 -15.29 -21.96 -17.21
C GLY A 34 -14.05 -21.07 -17.42
N ASP A 35 -13.97 -19.93 -16.74
CA ASP A 35 -12.80 -19.05 -16.81
C ASP A 35 -11.52 -19.74 -16.30
N VAL A 36 -10.39 -19.31 -16.85
CA VAL A 36 -9.05 -19.59 -16.35
C VAL A 36 -8.57 -18.40 -15.53
N VAL A 37 -8.10 -18.64 -14.32
CA VAL A 37 -7.72 -17.59 -13.36
C VAL A 37 -6.25 -17.73 -12.98
N LEU A 38 -5.55 -16.60 -12.85
CA LEU A 38 -4.21 -16.50 -12.26
C LEU A 38 -4.29 -15.73 -10.96
N ASP A 39 -3.88 -16.34 -9.86
CA ASP A 39 -3.76 -15.71 -8.53
C ASP A 39 -2.28 -15.52 -8.23
N VAL A 40 -1.83 -14.26 -8.24
CA VAL A 40 -0.42 -13.86 -8.10
C VAL A 40 -0.15 -13.42 -6.67
N GLY A 41 0.76 -14.12 -5.98
CA GLY A 41 0.98 -13.95 -4.54
C GLY A 41 -0.13 -14.62 -3.73
N ALA A 42 -0.47 -15.86 -4.09
CA ALA A 42 -1.67 -16.55 -3.57
C ALA A 42 -1.67 -16.76 -2.04
N GLY A 43 -0.52 -16.71 -1.40
CA GLY A 43 -0.38 -16.89 0.05
C GLY A 43 -1.01 -18.20 0.52
N SER A 44 -2.06 -18.10 1.35
CA SER A 44 -2.83 -19.24 1.82
C SER A 44 -3.71 -19.93 0.74
N GLY A 45 -3.84 -19.30 -0.45
CA GLY A 45 -4.72 -19.78 -1.51
C GLY A 45 -6.20 -19.44 -1.34
N ILE A 46 -6.56 -18.56 -0.42
CA ILE A 46 -7.97 -18.25 -0.14
C ILE A 46 -8.68 -17.64 -1.35
N LEU A 47 -8.03 -16.74 -2.11
CA LEU A 47 -8.61 -16.13 -3.30
C LEU A 47 -8.74 -17.14 -4.44
N SER A 48 -7.76 -18.02 -4.60
CA SER A 48 -7.83 -19.17 -5.51
C SER A 48 -8.99 -20.10 -5.19
N LEU A 49 -9.21 -20.42 -3.93
CA LEU A 49 -10.33 -21.25 -3.46
C LEU A 49 -11.68 -20.61 -3.79
N ILE A 50 -11.82 -19.29 -3.56
CA ILE A 50 -13.03 -18.54 -3.92
C ILE A 50 -13.27 -18.58 -5.43
N ALA A 51 -12.24 -18.37 -6.25
CA ALA A 51 -12.36 -18.46 -7.71
C ALA A 51 -12.82 -19.84 -8.19
N ALA A 52 -12.27 -20.91 -7.61
CA ALA A 52 -12.71 -22.28 -7.89
C ALA A 52 -14.16 -22.55 -7.47
N GLN A 53 -14.60 -22.04 -6.30
CA GLN A 53 -15.98 -22.12 -5.84
C GLN A 53 -16.98 -21.44 -6.79
N VAL A 54 -16.57 -20.33 -7.43
CA VAL A 54 -17.41 -19.61 -8.42
C VAL A 54 -17.57 -20.42 -9.71
N GLY A 55 -16.65 -21.36 -9.97
CA GLY A 55 -16.71 -22.24 -11.14
C GLY A 55 -15.62 -21.98 -12.18
N ALA A 56 -14.51 -21.36 -11.79
CA ALA A 56 -13.33 -21.34 -12.64
C ALA A 56 -12.97 -22.77 -13.09
N ALA A 57 -12.65 -22.95 -14.38
CA ALA A 57 -12.25 -24.24 -14.91
C ALA A 57 -10.83 -24.60 -14.47
N ARG A 58 -9.99 -23.58 -14.27
CA ARG A 58 -8.61 -23.74 -13.81
C ARG A 58 -8.16 -22.49 -13.05
N VAL A 59 -7.39 -22.69 -12.00
CA VAL A 59 -6.73 -21.62 -11.25
C VAL A 59 -5.24 -21.92 -11.11
N TYR A 60 -4.39 -21.00 -11.52
CA TYR A 60 -2.96 -21.04 -11.29
C TYR A 60 -2.64 -20.15 -10.09
N ALA A 61 -2.26 -20.75 -8.97
CA ALA A 61 -1.90 -20.06 -7.74
C ALA A 61 -0.39 -19.94 -7.61
N VAL A 62 0.15 -18.74 -7.84
CA VAL A 62 1.60 -18.47 -7.77
C VAL A 62 1.97 -18.00 -6.38
N GLU A 63 2.85 -18.71 -5.69
CA GLU A 63 3.32 -18.37 -4.36
C GLU A 63 4.79 -18.77 -4.19
N ARG A 64 5.66 -17.79 -3.92
CA ARG A 64 7.11 -18.04 -3.80
C ARG A 64 7.52 -18.58 -2.44
N ALA A 65 6.80 -18.21 -1.37
CA ALA A 65 7.12 -18.61 0.00
C ALA A 65 6.81 -20.12 0.19
N PRO A 66 7.81 -20.97 0.48
CA PRO A 66 7.59 -22.42 0.51
C PRO A 66 6.58 -22.87 1.56
N GLU A 67 6.53 -22.19 2.72
CA GLU A 67 5.58 -22.52 3.80
C GLU A 67 4.15 -22.14 3.40
N ALA A 68 3.96 -20.94 2.82
CA ALA A 68 2.64 -20.52 2.32
C ALA A 68 2.17 -21.43 1.17
N ALA A 69 3.05 -21.78 0.23
CA ALA A 69 2.72 -22.70 -0.85
C ALA A 69 2.34 -24.11 -0.35
N ARG A 70 2.98 -24.61 0.72
CA ARG A 70 2.58 -25.87 1.37
C ARG A 70 1.21 -25.78 2.03
N LEU A 71 0.98 -24.66 2.74
CA LEU A 71 -0.33 -24.39 3.36
C LEU A 71 -1.43 -24.32 2.30
N ALA A 72 -1.20 -23.57 1.23
CA ALA A 72 -2.15 -23.45 0.12
C ALA A 72 -2.51 -24.82 -0.46
N ARG A 73 -1.52 -25.67 -0.80
CA ARG A 73 -1.78 -27.02 -1.33
C ARG A 73 -2.63 -27.87 -0.38
N ARG A 74 -2.34 -27.79 0.92
CA ARG A 74 -3.12 -28.52 1.93
C ARG A 74 -4.55 -28.03 1.99
N LEU A 75 -4.77 -26.70 2.08
CA LEU A 75 -6.11 -26.13 2.11
C LEU A 75 -6.90 -26.45 0.84
N ILE A 76 -6.26 -26.38 -0.33
CA ILE A 76 -6.86 -26.73 -1.62
C ILE A 76 -7.31 -28.18 -1.64
N ALA A 77 -6.48 -29.12 -1.18
CA ALA A 77 -6.81 -30.53 -1.14
C ALA A 77 -7.94 -30.82 -0.14
N GLU A 78 -7.89 -30.24 1.08
CA GLU A 78 -8.92 -30.39 2.10
C GLU A 78 -10.29 -29.83 1.68
N ASN A 79 -10.31 -28.84 0.77
CA ASN A 79 -11.55 -28.29 0.20
C ASN A 79 -12.00 -28.96 -1.12
N GLY A 80 -11.27 -29.98 -1.61
CA GLY A 80 -11.67 -30.75 -2.79
C GLY A 80 -11.41 -30.07 -4.14
N PHE A 81 -10.54 -29.04 -4.21
CA PHE A 81 -10.23 -28.32 -5.45
C PHE A 81 -8.87 -28.68 -6.08
N GLY A 82 -8.26 -29.80 -5.67
CA GLY A 82 -6.95 -30.22 -6.17
C GLY A 82 -6.87 -30.42 -7.69
N ASP A 83 -7.98 -30.77 -8.35
CA ASP A 83 -8.06 -30.94 -9.80
C ASP A 83 -8.26 -29.60 -10.54
N VAL A 84 -8.67 -28.54 -9.84
CA VAL A 84 -8.95 -27.21 -10.42
C VAL A 84 -7.80 -26.25 -10.17
N ILE A 85 -7.19 -26.29 -8.96
CA ILE A 85 -6.19 -25.31 -8.55
C ILE A 85 -4.79 -25.93 -8.57
N GLN A 86 -3.89 -25.34 -9.36
CA GLN A 86 -2.49 -25.71 -9.40
C GLN A 86 -1.62 -24.67 -8.68
N VAL A 87 -0.95 -25.07 -7.58
CA VAL A 87 0.00 -24.21 -6.88
C VAL A 87 1.37 -24.26 -7.54
N LEU A 88 1.84 -23.11 -7.98
CA LEU A 88 3.14 -22.89 -8.63
C LEU A 88 4.11 -22.23 -7.64
N PRO A 89 5.09 -22.97 -7.07
CA PRO A 89 6.03 -22.42 -6.09
C PRO A 89 7.16 -21.68 -6.80
N MET A 90 6.92 -20.45 -7.22
CA MET A 90 7.88 -19.63 -7.96
C MET A 90 7.66 -18.14 -7.73
N ASP A 91 8.66 -17.34 -8.09
CA ASP A 91 8.51 -15.90 -8.15
C ASP A 91 7.56 -15.50 -9.29
N MET A 92 6.73 -14.49 -9.03
CA MET A 92 5.70 -14.02 -9.95
C MET A 92 6.30 -13.44 -11.25
N GLU A 93 7.50 -12.87 -11.20
CA GLU A 93 8.23 -12.38 -12.38
C GLU A 93 8.60 -13.51 -13.34
N ASN A 94 8.66 -14.73 -12.85
CA ASN A 94 9.07 -15.91 -13.62
C ASN A 94 7.90 -16.76 -14.09
N VAL A 95 6.65 -16.37 -13.77
CA VAL A 95 5.47 -17.17 -14.09
C VAL A 95 5.39 -17.49 -15.58
N ARG A 96 5.19 -18.77 -15.87
CA ARG A 96 4.93 -19.32 -17.19
C ARG A 96 3.83 -20.38 -17.05
N ILE A 97 2.72 -20.14 -17.68
CA ILE A 97 1.57 -21.06 -17.72
C ILE A 97 1.23 -21.42 -19.16
N PRO A 98 0.61 -22.58 -19.41
CA PRO A 98 0.44 -23.09 -20.77
C PRO A 98 -0.64 -22.36 -21.59
N GLU A 99 -1.44 -21.51 -20.97
CA GLU A 99 -2.58 -20.81 -21.57
C GLU A 99 -2.73 -19.39 -21.02
N GLN A 100 -3.44 -18.53 -21.74
CA GLN A 100 -3.79 -17.20 -21.24
C GLN A 100 -5.01 -17.28 -20.32
N VAL A 101 -5.06 -16.39 -19.32
CA VAL A 101 -6.11 -16.35 -18.32
C VAL A 101 -7.15 -15.26 -18.61
N ASP A 102 -8.37 -15.51 -18.17
CA ASP A 102 -9.49 -14.55 -18.28
C ASP A 102 -9.45 -13.48 -17.19
N VAL A 103 -9.01 -13.89 -15.98
CA VAL A 103 -8.94 -13.03 -14.80
C VAL A 103 -7.59 -13.20 -14.11
N LEU A 104 -6.95 -12.08 -13.75
CA LEU A 104 -5.81 -12.04 -12.87
C LEU A 104 -6.22 -11.42 -11.53
N ILE A 105 -5.99 -12.15 -10.45
CA ILE A 105 -6.23 -11.73 -9.08
C ILE A 105 -4.87 -11.53 -8.42
N SER A 106 -4.66 -10.45 -7.69
CA SER A 106 -3.48 -10.28 -6.84
C SER A 106 -3.77 -9.30 -5.73
N GLU A 107 -3.58 -9.72 -4.50
CA GLU A 107 -3.59 -8.81 -3.36
C GLU A 107 -2.14 -8.40 -3.08
N TRP A 108 -1.76 -7.25 -3.61
CA TRP A 108 -0.42 -6.67 -3.60
C TRP A 108 -0.33 -5.34 -2.84
N LEU A 109 -1.41 -4.98 -2.11
CA LEU A 109 -1.59 -3.67 -1.51
C LEU A 109 -0.75 -3.50 -0.25
N GLY A 110 0.05 -2.45 -0.21
CA GLY A 110 0.67 -1.96 1.02
C GLY A 110 -0.24 -1.01 1.81
N VAL A 111 0.32 -0.35 2.80
CA VAL A 111 -0.41 0.55 3.73
C VAL A 111 -1.12 1.70 2.99
N TYR A 112 -0.50 2.25 1.94
CA TYR A 112 -1.15 3.21 1.03
C TYR A 112 -1.07 2.75 -0.44
N GLY A 113 -1.12 1.44 -0.64
CA GLY A 113 -1.22 0.78 -1.93
C GLY A 113 0.13 0.37 -2.50
N VAL A 114 1.01 1.30 -2.84
CA VAL A 114 2.22 1.05 -3.64
C VAL A 114 3.51 0.84 -2.84
N ASP A 115 3.47 0.98 -1.53
CA ASP A 115 4.66 1.03 -0.66
C ASP A 115 5.37 -0.32 -0.47
N GLU A 116 4.76 -1.43 -0.84
CA GLU A 116 5.39 -2.76 -0.81
C GLU A 116 6.11 -3.15 -2.11
N ASN A 117 6.05 -2.31 -3.14
CA ASN A 117 6.71 -2.50 -4.44
C ASN A 117 6.31 -3.79 -5.19
N MET A 118 5.10 -4.30 -4.93
CA MET A 118 4.61 -5.55 -5.50
C MET A 118 3.92 -5.36 -6.87
N LEU A 119 3.57 -4.12 -7.24
CA LEU A 119 2.81 -3.85 -8.47
C LEU A 119 3.57 -4.26 -9.73
N ALA A 120 4.84 -3.89 -9.86
CA ALA A 120 5.62 -4.20 -11.06
C ALA A 120 5.68 -5.70 -11.40
N PRO A 121 6.00 -6.61 -10.46
CA PRO A 121 5.90 -8.06 -10.69
C PRO A 121 4.51 -8.52 -11.14
N VAL A 122 3.45 -7.95 -10.58
CA VAL A 122 2.05 -8.27 -10.96
C VAL A 122 1.77 -7.85 -12.40
N LEU A 123 2.19 -6.65 -12.80
CA LEU A 123 2.00 -6.17 -14.17
C LEU A 123 2.83 -6.99 -15.18
N LEU A 124 4.02 -7.45 -14.82
CA LEU A 124 4.80 -8.38 -15.65
C LEU A 124 4.07 -9.72 -15.83
N ALA A 125 3.40 -10.23 -14.80
CA ALA A 125 2.58 -11.43 -14.91
C ALA A 125 1.33 -11.19 -15.78
N ARG A 126 0.68 -10.02 -15.64
CA ARG A 126 -0.42 -9.57 -16.50
C ARG A 126 -0.02 -9.60 -17.97
N ASP A 127 1.08 -8.92 -18.32
CA ASP A 127 1.51 -8.77 -19.71
C ASP A 127 1.80 -10.10 -20.40
N ARG A 128 2.20 -11.11 -19.63
CA ARG A 128 2.51 -12.46 -20.15
C ARG A 128 1.29 -13.36 -20.22
N CYS A 129 0.40 -13.26 -19.25
CA CYS A 129 -0.59 -14.31 -18.99
C CYS A 129 -2.04 -13.86 -19.21
N LEU A 130 -2.37 -12.56 -19.07
CA LEU A 130 -3.75 -12.10 -19.19
C LEU A 130 -4.14 -11.98 -20.67
N LYS A 131 -5.34 -12.45 -21.00
CA LYS A 131 -5.95 -12.25 -22.34
C LYS A 131 -6.15 -10.75 -22.62
N PRO A 132 -6.10 -10.31 -23.88
CA PRO A 132 -6.56 -8.98 -24.25
C PRO A 132 -8.00 -8.76 -23.77
N GLY A 133 -8.22 -7.68 -22.98
CA GLY A 133 -9.52 -7.41 -22.37
C GLY A 133 -9.88 -8.26 -21.16
N GLY A 134 -8.96 -9.09 -20.67
CA GLY A 134 -9.11 -9.82 -19.41
C GLY A 134 -9.20 -8.89 -18.21
N ALA A 135 -9.78 -9.37 -17.12
CA ALA A 135 -10.04 -8.57 -15.92
C ALA A 135 -8.88 -8.66 -14.90
N MET A 136 -8.65 -7.55 -14.20
CA MET A 136 -7.74 -7.47 -13.05
C MET A 136 -8.52 -7.19 -11.76
N ILE A 137 -8.15 -7.86 -10.67
CA ILE A 137 -8.67 -7.62 -9.33
C ILE A 137 -7.49 -7.38 -8.37
N PRO A 138 -7.31 -6.15 -7.83
CA PRO A 138 -8.06 -4.90 -8.10
C PRO A 138 -7.80 -4.36 -9.52
N ALA A 139 -8.72 -3.50 -10.02
CA ALA A 139 -8.60 -2.92 -11.36
C ALA A 139 -7.81 -1.61 -11.37
N VAL A 140 -8.03 -0.74 -10.38
CA VAL A 140 -7.29 0.52 -10.19
C VAL A 140 -6.99 0.70 -8.71
N VAL A 141 -5.81 1.16 -8.39
CA VAL A 141 -5.45 1.55 -7.03
C VAL A 141 -4.98 2.99 -7.01
N THR A 142 -5.58 3.79 -6.15
CA THR A 142 -5.20 5.19 -5.93
C THR A 142 -4.62 5.32 -4.53
N ALA A 143 -3.39 5.82 -4.45
CA ALA A 143 -2.78 6.26 -3.20
C ALA A 143 -3.20 7.72 -2.92
N PHE A 144 -3.58 8.01 -1.69
CA PHE A 144 -4.00 9.36 -1.25
C PHE A 144 -3.10 9.90 -0.17
N LEU A 145 -3.03 11.23 -0.11
CA LEU A 145 -2.41 11.99 0.97
C LEU A 145 -3.34 13.11 1.43
N ALA A 146 -3.37 13.39 2.73
CA ALA A 146 -4.04 14.57 3.26
C ALA A 146 -3.30 15.16 4.46
N PRO A 147 -3.27 16.50 4.62
CA PRO A 147 -2.81 17.15 5.84
C PRO A 147 -3.74 16.82 7.01
N VAL A 148 -3.15 16.54 8.16
CA VAL A 148 -3.88 16.19 9.38
C VAL A 148 -3.36 16.93 10.60
N GLN A 149 -4.21 17.02 11.63
CA GLN A 149 -3.78 17.25 12.99
C GLN A 149 -4.02 15.97 13.79
N HIS A 150 -2.95 15.31 14.23
CA HIS A 150 -3.06 14.01 14.89
C HIS A 150 -2.12 13.89 16.10
N PRO A 151 -2.59 13.34 17.26
CA PRO A 151 -1.76 13.22 18.46
C PRO A 151 -0.48 12.40 18.27
N ALA A 152 -0.50 11.36 17.43
CA ALA A 152 0.69 10.54 17.19
C ALA A 152 1.79 11.30 16.45
N ALA A 153 1.44 12.25 15.55
CA ALA A 153 2.43 13.14 14.93
C ALA A 153 3.04 14.07 15.99
N GLU A 154 2.23 14.60 16.89
CA GLU A 154 2.71 15.40 18.01
C GLU A 154 3.69 14.62 18.88
N GLN A 155 3.32 13.41 19.28
CA GLN A 155 4.18 12.54 20.08
C GLN A 155 5.50 12.21 19.38
N ALA A 156 5.46 11.91 18.08
CA ALA A 156 6.66 11.65 17.28
C ALA A 156 7.59 12.87 17.22
N LEU A 157 7.02 14.09 17.15
CA LEU A 157 7.78 15.34 17.16
C LEU A 157 8.26 15.73 18.58
N GLU A 158 7.50 15.37 19.62
CA GLU A 158 7.80 15.68 21.03
C GLU A 158 8.72 14.67 21.71
N PHE A 159 8.98 13.50 21.12
CA PHE A 159 9.94 12.52 21.66
C PHE A 159 11.34 13.09 21.91
N ARG A 160 11.54 14.35 21.57
CA ARG A 160 12.71 15.20 21.83
C ARG A 160 12.82 15.65 23.29
N GLN A 161 11.75 15.53 24.10
CA GLN A 161 11.75 15.98 25.48
C GLN A 161 12.23 14.85 26.40
N ARG A 162 12.35 15.11 27.69
CA ARG A 162 12.93 14.20 28.68
C ARG A 162 11.96 13.10 29.14
N PRO A 163 11.70 12.06 28.34
CA PRO A 163 10.88 10.95 28.81
C PRO A 163 11.61 10.28 29.99
N TYR A 164 10.86 9.92 31.02
CA TYR A 164 11.38 9.29 32.24
C TYR A 164 12.39 10.16 33.03
N GLY A 165 12.41 11.47 32.81
CA GLY A 165 13.40 12.37 33.46
C GLY A 165 14.82 12.28 32.89
N LEU A 166 15.01 11.51 31.80
CA LEU A 166 16.29 11.36 31.11
C LEU A 166 16.37 12.30 29.91
N ASP A 167 17.56 12.79 29.62
CA ASP A 167 17.82 13.56 28.41
C ASP A 167 18.08 12.60 27.24
N LEU A 168 17.06 12.47 26.36
CA LEU A 168 17.12 11.67 25.14
C LEU A 168 17.19 12.57 23.89
N SER A 169 17.60 13.83 24.03
CA SER A 169 17.69 14.79 22.93
C SER A 169 18.55 14.30 21.74
N ALA A 170 19.49 13.38 21.99
CA ALA A 170 20.27 12.72 20.94
C ALA A 170 19.41 11.88 19.98
N LEU A 171 18.20 11.47 20.37
CA LEU A 171 17.26 10.76 19.51
C LEU A 171 16.40 11.73 18.66
N ALA A 172 16.37 13.00 19.00
CA ALA A 172 15.57 14.01 18.30
C ALA A 172 15.82 14.08 16.78
N PRO A 173 17.07 13.94 16.27
CA PRO A 173 17.33 13.95 14.83
C PRO A 173 16.73 12.74 14.09
N TYR A 174 16.42 11.66 14.78
CA TYR A 174 15.85 10.43 14.17
C TYR A 174 14.33 10.45 14.13
N SER A 175 13.70 11.07 15.13
CA SER A 175 12.24 11.10 15.28
C SER A 175 11.49 11.70 14.08
N PRO A 176 11.91 12.85 13.49
CA PRO A 176 11.19 13.45 12.38
C PRO A 176 11.33 12.74 11.04
N HIS A 177 12.21 11.72 10.95
CA HIS A 177 12.45 10.95 9.72
C HIS A 177 11.72 9.60 9.72
N GLU A 178 10.86 9.34 10.68
CA GLU A 178 10.09 8.11 10.77
C GLU A 178 8.65 8.32 10.34
N ALA A 179 8.15 7.47 9.45
CA ALA A 179 6.73 7.31 9.23
C ALA A 179 6.13 6.54 10.42
N VAL A 180 5.05 7.07 10.99
CA VAL A 180 4.34 6.43 12.11
C VAL A 180 3.26 5.53 11.54
N TRP A 181 3.32 4.24 11.82
CA TRP A 181 2.23 3.34 11.47
C TRP A 181 1.11 3.44 12.52
N LEU A 182 -0.10 3.71 12.05
CA LEU A 182 -1.32 3.77 12.85
C LEU A 182 -2.16 2.54 12.59
N LYS A 183 -2.47 1.78 13.63
CA LYS A 183 -3.35 0.61 13.52
C LYS A 183 -4.78 1.02 13.18
N GLU A 184 -5.28 2.05 13.86
CA GLU A 184 -6.63 2.59 13.64
C GLU A 184 -6.56 3.72 12.61
N PRO A 185 -7.52 3.81 11.67
CA PRO A 185 -7.57 4.91 10.73
C PRO A 185 -7.71 6.26 11.43
N VAL A 186 -7.09 7.26 10.85
CA VAL A 186 -7.26 8.66 11.24
C VAL A 186 -8.75 9.02 11.14
N SER A 187 -9.27 9.78 12.10
CA SER A 187 -10.66 10.25 12.03
C SER A 187 -10.82 11.32 10.95
N VAL A 188 -12.01 11.41 10.35
CA VAL A 188 -12.33 12.45 9.36
C VAL A 188 -12.13 13.86 9.94
N ASP A 189 -12.44 14.06 11.21
CA ASP A 189 -12.28 15.36 11.90
C ASP A 189 -10.80 15.80 12.05
N ALA A 190 -9.87 14.87 11.91
CA ALA A 190 -8.44 15.19 11.94
C ALA A 190 -7.93 15.79 10.63
N LEU A 191 -8.65 15.62 9.52
CA LEU A 191 -8.28 16.17 8.23
C LEU A 191 -8.25 17.70 8.27
N ARG A 192 -7.28 18.29 7.55
CA ARG A 192 -7.11 19.74 7.43
C ARG A 192 -7.19 20.24 5.99
N ALA A 193 -7.46 19.36 5.06
CA ALA A 193 -7.81 19.66 3.67
C ALA A 193 -8.53 18.45 3.05
N GLU A 194 -9.13 18.67 1.87
CA GLU A 194 -9.57 17.58 1.02
C GLU A 194 -8.38 16.69 0.65
N PRO A 195 -8.53 15.36 0.65
CA PRO A 195 -7.49 14.45 0.21
C PRO A 195 -7.11 14.67 -1.25
N ALA A 196 -5.83 14.51 -1.56
CA ALA A 196 -5.36 14.53 -2.94
C ALA A 196 -4.76 13.18 -3.35
N PRO A 197 -4.97 12.73 -4.58
CA PRO A 197 -4.31 11.53 -5.08
C PRO A 197 -2.80 11.78 -5.20
N LEU A 198 -2.01 10.88 -4.63
CA LEU A 198 -0.57 10.81 -4.85
C LEU A 198 -0.27 10.17 -6.20
N TRP A 199 -0.83 8.96 -6.41
CA TRP A 199 -0.65 8.18 -7.62
C TRP A 199 -1.89 7.37 -7.93
N VAL A 200 -2.12 7.16 -9.23
CA VAL A 200 -3.19 6.31 -9.73
C VAL A 200 -2.55 5.18 -10.55
N SER A 201 -2.75 3.95 -10.13
CA SER A 201 -2.26 2.76 -10.81
C SER A 201 -3.43 2.04 -11.48
N ASP A 202 -3.61 2.25 -12.78
CA ASP A 202 -4.55 1.44 -13.58
C ASP A 202 -3.88 0.10 -13.92
N CYS A 203 -4.28 -0.96 -13.21
CA CYS A 203 -3.67 -2.27 -13.34
C CYS A 203 -3.88 -2.91 -14.72
N ALA A 204 -4.86 -2.46 -15.49
CA ALA A 204 -5.11 -2.99 -16.84
C ALA A 204 -4.21 -2.37 -17.91
N SER A 205 -3.90 -1.06 -17.79
CA SER A 205 -3.24 -0.29 -18.84
C SER A 205 -1.86 0.23 -18.49
N MET A 206 -1.51 0.36 -17.20
CA MET A 206 -0.21 0.89 -16.76
C MET A 206 0.94 0.03 -17.28
N PRO A 207 1.97 0.60 -17.92
CA PRO A 207 3.20 -0.11 -18.28
C PRO A 207 3.92 -0.64 -17.04
N ALA A 208 4.45 -1.88 -17.10
CA ALA A 208 5.11 -2.49 -15.94
C ALA A 208 6.39 -1.73 -15.53
N GLU A 209 7.07 -1.07 -16.46
CA GLU A 209 8.25 -0.24 -16.21
C GLU A 209 7.92 1.01 -15.38
N GLU A 210 6.73 1.57 -15.50
CA GLU A 210 6.30 2.71 -14.68
C GLU A 210 6.12 2.32 -13.21
N ALA A 211 5.76 1.08 -12.94
CA ALA A 211 5.63 0.57 -11.59
C ALA A 211 6.98 0.29 -10.88
N HIS A 212 8.09 0.28 -11.63
CA HIS A 212 9.45 0.19 -11.07
C HIS A 212 10.06 1.54 -10.70
N SER A 213 9.51 2.63 -11.24
CA SER A 213 10.03 3.98 -11.01
C SER A 213 9.73 4.45 -9.60
N PRO A 214 10.61 5.24 -8.97
CA PRO A 214 10.24 5.94 -7.75
C PRO A 214 8.98 6.79 -8.00
N TYR A 215 8.00 6.66 -7.13
CA TYR A 215 6.80 7.50 -7.19
C TYR A 215 7.09 8.87 -6.58
N ALA A 216 6.79 9.92 -7.32
CA ALA A 216 6.97 11.31 -6.88
C ALA A 216 5.70 12.12 -7.13
N ALA A 217 5.33 12.97 -6.19
CA ALA A 217 4.20 13.88 -6.32
C ALA A 217 4.51 15.23 -5.69
N GLU A 218 4.06 16.30 -6.34
CA GLU A 218 3.99 17.65 -5.79
C GLU A 218 2.52 18.02 -5.65
N LEU A 219 2.10 18.37 -4.44
CA LEU A 219 0.71 18.62 -4.10
C LEU A 219 0.57 20.02 -3.47
N SER A 220 -0.58 20.64 -3.69
CA SER A 220 -0.99 21.88 -3.05
C SER A 220 -2.34 21.68 -2.37
N PHE A 221 -2.36 21.87 -1.06
CA PHE A 221 -3.56 21.71 -0.24
C PHE A 221 -4.10 23.06 0.21
N ARG A 222 -5.35 23.37 -0.16
CA ARG A 222 -6.09 24.47 0.48
C ARG A 222 -6.64 24.00 1.82
N LEU A 223 -6.09 24.54 2.89
CA LEU A 223 -6.44 24.09 4.25
C LEU A 223 -7.86 24.50 4.62
N THR A 224 -8.57 23.61 5.30
CA THR A 224 -9.89 23.85 5.92
C THR A 224 -9.79 24.20 7.40
N GLY A 225 -8.62 23.97 8.01
CA GLY A 225 -8.35 24.23 9.44
C GLY A 225 -6.87 24.47 9.70
N ALA A 226 -6.56 24.89 10.91
CA ALA A 226 -5.19 25.14 11.39
C ALA A 226 -4.59 23.90 12.06
N GLY A 227 -3.31 24.03 12.44
CA GLY A 227 -2.62 23.06 13.30
C GLY A 227 -2.16 21.80 12.59
N VAL A 228 -1.87 21.87 11.28
CA VAL A 228 -1.27 20.74 10.55
C VAL A 228 0.03 20.31 11.21
N ASN A 229 0.12 19.04 11.61
CA ASN A 229 1.32 18.47 12.21
C ASN A 229 1.78 17.18 11.54
N GLY A 230 1.11 16.76 10.44
CA GLY A 230 1.49 15.61 9.65
C GLY A 230 0.61 15.41 8.44
N PHE A 231 0.93 14.38 7.66
CA PHE A 231 0.13 13.90 6.54
C PHE A 231 -0.25 12.45 6.78
N ALA A 232 -1.52 12.10 6.59
CA ALA A 232 -1.95 10.71 6.55
C ALA A 232 -1.98 10.21 5.11
N ALA A 233 -1.53 8.96 4.90
CA ALA A 233 -1.60 8.30 3.61
C ALA A 233 -2.38 6.98 3.71
N TRP A 234 -3.16 6.71 2.66
CA TRP A 234 -4.00 5.53 2.52
C TRP A 234 -4.24 5.18 1.06
N PHE A 235 -4.96 4.12 0.79
CA PHE A 235 -5.35 3.74 -0.56
C PHE A 235 -6.87 3.63 -0.73
N GLU A 236 -7.28 3.67 -1.99
CA GLU A 236 -8.56 3.22 -2.47
C GLU A 236 -8.35 2.29 -3.67
N ALA A 237 -8.84 1.07 -3.58
CA ALA A 237 -8.76 0.07 -4.63
C ALA A 237 -10.13 -0.15 -5.26
N ARG A 238 -10.26 0.14 -6.56
CA ARG A 238 -11.47 -0.16 -7.32
C ARG A 238 -11.57 -1.66 -7.56
N MET A 239 -12.56 -2.25 -6.95
CA MET A 239 -12.88 -3.67 -7.03
C MET A 239 -13.96 -3.88 -8.09
N PRO A 240 -13.71 -4.62 -9.20
CA PRO A 240 -14.73 -4.85 -10.22
C PRO A 240 -16.04 -5.38 -9.64
N GLY A 241 -17.17 -4.73 -9.99
CA GLY A 241 -18.50 -5.12 -9.55
C GLY A 241 -18.86 -4.81 -8.09
N GLU A 242 -17.98 -4.10 -7.35
CA GLU A 242 -18.14 -3.83 -5.93
C GLU A 242 -17.81 -2.36 -5.58
N GLU A 243 -18.17 -1.96 -4.36
CA GLU A 243 -17.68 -0.73 -3.77
C GLU A 243 -16.15 -0.78 -3.57
N PRO A 244 -15.46 0.36 -3.65
CA PRO A 244 -14.02 0.40 -3.45
C PRO A 244 -13.58 -0.17 -2.09
N LEU A 245 -12.50 -0.94 -2.08
CA LEU A 245 -11.81 -1.31 -0.85
C LEU A 245 -10.88 -0.17 -0.45
N SER A 246 -11.05 0.39 0.74
CA SER A 246 -10.26 1.53 1.18
C SER A 246 -10.02 1.51 2.68
N ASN A 247 -8.80 1.91 3.09
CA ASN A 247 -8.43 2.20 4.46
C ASN A 247 -8.41 3.72 4.74
N ALA A 248 -9.25 4.49 4.04
CA ALA A 248 -9.40 5.93 4.22
C ALA A 248 -9.85 6.32 5.64
N PRO A 249 -9.64 7.59 6.04
CA PRO A 249 -10.21 8.12 7.27
C PRO A 249 -11.71 7.86 7.39
N GLY A 250 -12.14 7.36 8.56
CA GLY A 250 -13.54 7.05 8.83
C GLY A 250 -14.04 5.69 8.29
N THR A 251 -13.20 4.91 7.61
CA THR A 251 -13.53 3.53 7.24
C THR A 251 -13.26 2.54 8.38
N PRO A 252 -13.85 1.34 8.34
CA PRO A 252 -13.51 0.30 9.30
C PRO A 252 -12.02 -0.03 9.31
N ALA A 253 -11.44 -0.23 10.50
CA ALA A 253 -10.04 -0.63 10.63
C ALA A 253 -9.76 -1.96 9.93
N MET A 254 -8.66 -2.00 9.19
CA MET A 254 -8.12 -3.17 8.52
C MET A 254 -6.67 -3.41 8.96
N HIS A 255 -6.13 -4.57 8.63
CA HIS A 255 -4.76 -4.94 9.03
C HIS A 255 -3.68 -3.99 8.49
N TRP A 256 -3.94 -3.26 7.39
CA TRP A 256 -2.99 -2.27 6.83
C TRP A 256 -2.77 -1.06 7.74
N GLY A 257 -3.80 -0.62 8.50
CA GLY A 257 -3.72 0.66 9.19
C GLY A 257 -3.50 1.83 8.24
N GLN A 258 -2.76 2.86 8.67
CA GLN A 258 -2.36 4.01 7.85
C GLN A 258 -0.94 4.44 8.19
N PHE A 259 -0.24 5.09 7.25
CA PHE A 259 0.96 5.84 7.59
C PHE A 259 0.66 7.31 7.88
N LEU A 260 1.36 7.82 8.88
CA LEU A 260 1.38 9.22 9.26
C LEU A 260 2.81 9.75 9.11
N PHE A 261 2.97 10.85 8.39
CA PHE A 261 4.22 11.52 8.09
C PHE A 261 4.30 12.85 8.84
N PRO A 262 4.98 12.93 10.00
CA PRO A 262 5.02 14.12 10.83
C PRO A 262 5.72 15.31 10.16
N VAL A 263 5.22 16.54 10.40
CA VAL A 263 5.86 17.80 9.99
C VAL A 263 5.70 18.86 11.08
N SER A 264 6.67 19.77 11.21
CA SER A 264 6.65 20.81 12.23
C SER A 264 6.36 22.21 11.69
N ASN A 265 6.84 22.54 10.48
CA ASN A 265 6.75 23.88 9.91
C ASN A 265 5.37 24.20 9.29
N ALA A 266 4.45 23.24 9.25
CA ALA A 266 3.09 23.42 8.75
C ALA A 266 2.08 23.87 9.83
N ARG A 267 2.49 23.93 11.11
CA ARG A 267 1.60 24.27 12.23
C ARG A 267 1.05 25.69 12.20
N ASP A 268 1.81 26.62 11.63
CA ASP A 268 1.46 28.05 11.59
C ASP A 268 0.47 28.40 10.46
N PHE A 269 0.14 27.45 9.60
CA PHE A 269 -0.85 27.67 8.56
C PHE A 269 -2.27 27.69 9.14
N ALA A 270 -3.10 28.60 8.62
CA ALA A 270 -4.50 28.74 8.98
C ALA A 270 -5.42 28.19 7.90
N GLY A 271 -6.69 28.02 8.22
CA GLY A 271 -7.72 27.69 7.23
C GLY A 271 -7.78 28.74 6.11
N GLY A 272 -7.95 28.29 4.87
CA GLY A 272 -7.94 29.11 3.66
C GLY A 272 -6.56 29.29 3.03
N GLU A 273 -5.47 29.03 3.74
CA GLU A 273 -4.11 29.10 3.19
C GLU A 273 -3.77 27.85 2.38
N VAL A 274 -2.73 27.95 1.54
CA VAL A 274 -2.25 26.87 0.69
C VAL A 274 -0.95 26.33 1.25
N LEU A 275 -0.90 25.01 1.49
CA LEU A 275 0.28 24.27 1.91
C LEU A 275 0.83 23.46 0.74
N GLU A 276 2.09 23.69 0.37
CA GLU A 276 2.78 22.94 -0.66
C GLU A 276 3.50 21.74 -0.05
N VAL A 277 3.36 20.58 -0.67
CA VAL A 277 3.91 19.31 -0.20
C VAL A 277 4.55 18.57 -1.35
N GLY A 278 5.75 18.09 -1.15
CA GLY A 278 6.36 17.10 -2.02
C GLY A 278 6.41 15.75 -1.33
N PHE A 279 6.14 14.69 -2.06
CA PHE A 279 6.18 13.33 -1.53
C PHE A 279 6.82 12.36 -2.52
N HIS A 280 7.73 11.51 -2.03
CA HIS A 280 8.37 10.47 -2.82
C HIS A 280 8.31 9.13 -2.08
N ASN A 281 7.93 8.10 -2.82
CA ASN A 281 8.10 6.71 -2.43
C ASN A 281 9.26 6.13 -3.24
N VAL A 282 10.32 5.73 -2.58
CA VAL A 282 11.51 5.16 -3.23
C VAL A 282 11.59 3.68 -2.87
N PRO A 283 11.44 2.78 -3.85
CA PRO A 283 11.54 1.35 -3.59
C PRO A 283 12.88 0.98 -2.94
N ALA A 284 12.84 0.30 -1.80
CA ALA A 284 14.03 -0.17 -1.09
C ALA A 284 14.26 -1.67 -1.31
N SER A 285 13.18 -2.44 -1.40
CA SER A 285 13.18 -3.89 -1.56
C SER A 285 11.83 -4.33 -2.07
N LEU A 286 11.65 -5.63 -2.31
CA LEU A 286 10.36 -6.22 -2.69
C LEU A 286 9.25 -6.07 -1.61
N GLN A 287 9.57 -5.62 -0.41
CA GLN A 287 8.63 -5.56 0.71
C GLN A 287 8.79 -4.28 1.54
N GLY A 288 9.25 -3.20 0.91
CA GLY A 288 9.39 -1.95 1.64
C GLY A 288 9.87 -0.80 0.79
N SER A 289 9.60 0.38 1.27
CA SER A 289 9.97 1.64 0.64
C SER A 289 10.63 2.58 1.63
N HIS A 290 11.48 3.44 1.10
CA HIS A 290 11.87 4.66 1.76
C HIS A 290 10.92 5.78 1.37
N HIS A 291 10.60 6.64 2.33
CA HIS A 291 9.71 7.76 2.13
C HIS A 291 10.48 9.06 2.29
N ILE A 292 10.21 10.00 1.40
CA ILE A 292 10.71 11.37 1.49
C ILE A 292 9.50 12.27 1.42
N TRP A 293 9.34 13.16 2.39
CA TRP A 293 8.30 14.18 2.34
C TRP A 293 8.87 15.53 2.73
N ALA A 294 8.32 16.57 2.16
CA ALA A 294 8.78 17.91 2.39
C ALA A 294 7.63 18.92 2.36
N THR A 295 7.76 19.95 3.18
CA THR A 295 6.85 21.08 3.22
C THR A 295 7.59 22.39 3.18
N ARG A 296 6.95 23.42 2.60
CA ARG A 296 7.45 24.79 2.61
C ARG A 296 6.71 25.58 3.69
N GLY A 297 7.45 26.08 4.68
CA GLY A 297 6.91 26.98 5.71
C GLY A 297 6.54 28.36 5.16
N LYS A 298 5.77 29.14 5.91
CA LYS A 298 5.37 30.51 5.55
C LYS A 298 6.54 31.47 5.37
N ASP A 299 7.62 31.25 6.08
CA ASP A 299 8.87 32.01 6.00
C ASP A 299 9.73 31.57 4.79
N GLY A 300 9.23 30.65 3.96
CA GLY A 300 9.95 30.07 2.82
C GLY A 300 10.95 28.97 3.21
N SER A 301 11.06 28.62 4.50
CA SER A 301 11.89 27.50 4.95
C SER A 301 11.39 26.19 4.37
N LEU A 302 12.32 25.28 4.03
CA LEU A 302 12.00 23.95 3.57
C LEU A 302 12.31 22.93 4.68
N GLU A 303 11.30 22.20 5.13
CA GLU A 303 11.44 21.05 6.01
C GLU A 303 11.42 19.79 5.15
N VAL A 304 12.46 18.95 5.25
CA VAL A 304 12.58 17.71 4.47
C VAL A 304 12.86 16.55 5.39
N HIS A 305 12.09 15.50 5.25
CA HIS A 305 12.23 14.24 5.94
C HIS A 305 12.59 13.13 4.95
N ASP A 306 13.50 12.24 5.32
CA ASP A 306 13.95 11.14 4.47
C ASP A 306 14.28 9.93 5.37
N THR A 307 13.51 8.86 5.25
CA THR A 307 13.69 7.65 6.08
C THR A 307 15.02 6.90 5.80
N ARG A 308 15.76 7.29 4.75
CA ARG A 308 17.11 6.75 4.46
C ARG A 308 18.20 7.47 5.23
N ARG A 309 17.92 8.64 5.78
CA ARG A 309 18.95 9.50 6.39
C ARG A 309 19.38 8.98 7.73
N HIS A 310 20.69 8.78 7.89
CA HIS A 310 21.32 8.74 9.18
C HIS A 310 21.50 10.18 9.71
N PRO A 311 21.32 10.46 11.00
CA PRO A 311 21.34 11.82 11.56
C PRO A 311 22.68 12.57 11.39
N ASP A 312 23.77 11.83 11.17
CA ASP A 312 25.09 12.43 10.91
C ASP A 312 25.24 13.02 9.48
N ALA A 313 24.24 12.85 8.61
CA ALA A 313 24.28 13.33 7.24
C ALA A 313 23.90 14.82 7.09
N GLY A 314 24.17 15.68 8.07
CA GLY A 314 23.89 17.13 8.20
C GLY A 314 23.96 18.05 6.96
N ARG A 315 23.53 17.58 5.79
CA ARG A 315 23.43 18.38 4.56
C ARG A 315 21.98 18.69 4.22
N LYS A 316 21.64 19.98 4.25
CA LYS A 316 20.45 20.50 3.56
C LYS A 316 20.59 20.18 2.08
N VAL A 317 19.89 19.18 1.58
CA VAL A 317 19.86 18.87 0.14
C VAL A 317 18.70 19.64 -0.46
N PRO A 318 18.90 20.41 -1.55
CA PRO A 318 17.84 21.14 -2.21
C PRO A 318 16.78 20.15 -2.75
N TRP A 319 15.52 20.53 -2.67
CA TRP A 319 14.36 19.76 -3.19
C TRP A 319 14.59 19.19 -4.61
N ARG A 320 15.14 20.01 -5.52
CA ARG A 320 15.44 19.58 -6.89
C ARG A 320 16.49 18.48 -7.04
N ALA A 321 17.26 18.17 -5.99
CA ALA A 321 18.23 17.09 -6.03
C ALA A 321 17.60 15.68 -5.85
N TYR A 322 16.30 15.60 -5.56
CA TYR A 322 15.54 14.35 -5.46
C TYR A 322 14.72 14.03 -6.72
N ALA A 323 14.73 14.90 -7.72
CA ALA A 323 14.01 14.76 -8.98
C ALA A 323 14.88 14.16 -10.11
N GLY A 324 15.99 13.51 -9.79
CA GLY A 324 16.89 12.86 -10.75
C GLY A 324 17.04 11.37 -10.51
#